data_5122a83cb96872693970d4391fde5cd5
#
_entry.id   5122a83cb96872693970d4391fde5cd5
#
_cell.length_a   1.000
_cell.length_b   1.000
_cell.length_c   1.000
_cell.angle_alpha   90.00
_cell.angle_beta   90.00
_cell.angle_gamma   90.00
#
_symmetry.space_group_name_H-M   'P 1'
#
loop_
_entity.id
_entity.type
_entity.pdbx_description
1 polymer ?
#
loop_
_entity_poly.entity_id
_entity_poly.type
_entity_poly.pdbx_seq_one_letter_code
_entity_poly.pdbx_strand_id
1 'polypeptide(L)'
;MSGTSTASVPDSLELAALLCSRVCHDLISPVGAIVNGLEVLDDNPKPEDREFALDLIRKSAKTASARLQFCRLAFGAAGSAGAQIDLGDALNMARGHIEDGKCTITWNLPRLLLPKNRVKLLLNMLVIAQQTIPRGGVLTVDPIGEGDQMAFRVAATGLNARLPQNIADLVSGSQSPGVDAHAIQPYYTRLLAESCGLKVTLRSEGEAVVVAAS
;
A
#
# COMPACT_ATOMS: atom_id res chain seq x y z
N MET A 1 22.06 -34.20 -5.24
CA MET A 1 21.48 -33.83 -3.94
C MET A 1 20.87 -32.44 -4.07
N SER A 2 19.59 -32.38 -4.41
CA SER A 2 18.86 -31.13 -4.59
C SER A 2 18.38 -30.67 -3.22
N GLY A 3 19.07 -29.65 -2.67
CA GLY A 3 18.64 -29.01 -1.43
C GLY A 3 17.35 -28.25 -1.68
N THR A 4 16.24 -28.76 -1.19
CA THR A 4 15.00 -27.99 -1.01
C THR A 4 15.29 -26.91 0.01
N SER A 5 15.56 -25.68 -0.47
CA SER A 5 15.57 -24.49 0.39
C SER A 5 14.17 -24.34 0.96
N THR A 6 13.97 -24.75 2.20
CA THR A 6 12.79 -24.39 2.97
C THR A 6 12.84 -22.89 3.17
N ALA A 7 12.00 -22.18 2.44
CA ALA A 7 11.84 -20.75 2.61
C ALA A 7 11.44 -20.46 4.06
N SER A 8 12.37 -19.89 4.83
CA SER A 8 12.16 -19.56 6.23
C SER A 8 11.30 -18.30 6.36
N VAL A 9 10.50 -18.22 7.41
CA VAL A 9 9.82 -17.01 7.83
C VAL A 9 10.91 -15.96 8.12
N PRO A 10 10.84 -14.74 7.54
CA PRO A 10 11.86 -13.73 7.78
C PRO A 10 11.95 -13.37 9.27
N ASP A 11 13.16 -13.30 9.79
CA ASP A 11 13.40 -12.79 11.12
C ASP A 11 13.15 -11.26 11.20
N SER A 12 13.27 -10.67 12.38
CA SER A 12 12.97 -9.24 12.57
C SER A 12 13.91 -8.32 11.77
N LEU A 13 15.16 -8.71 11.57
CA LEU A 13 16.16 -7.93 10.82
C LEU A 13 15.88 -8.04 9.31
N GLU A 14 15.61 -9.25 8.84
CA GLU A 14 15.25 -9.51 7.45
C GLU A 14 13.93 -8.82 7.08
N LEU A 15 12.92 -8.86 7.97
CA LEU A 15 11.67 -8.13 7.80
C LEU A 15 11.90 -6.62 7.65
N ALA A 16 12.74 -6.04 8.51
CA ALA A 16 13.08 -4.62 8.42
C ALA A 16 13.78 -4.29 7.10
N ALA A 17 14.75 -5.10 6.67
CA ALA A 17 15.47 -4.92 5.41
C ALA A 17 14.54 -5.00 4.19
N LEU A 18 13.61 -5.95 4.16
CA LEU A 18 12.63 -6.10 3.09
C LEU A 18 11.63 -4.93 3.04
N LEU A 19 11.17 -4.43 4.18
CA LEU A 19 10.31 -3.23 4.24
C LEU A 19 11.06 -1.98 3.79
N CYS A 20 12.32 -1.79 4.16
CA CYS A 20 13.17 -0.70 3.65
C CYS A 20 13.35 -0.81 2.13
N SER A 21 13.62 -2.00 1.61
CA SER A 21 13.75 -2.25 0.16
C SER A 21 12.46 -1.89 -0.57
N ARG A 22 11.30 -2.24 -0.03
CA ARG A 22 9.99 -1.88 -0.58
C ARG A 22 9.79 -0.36 -0.64
N VAL A 23 10.11 0.37 0.44
CA VAL A 23 10.00 1.84 0.47
C VAL A 23 10.94 2.47 -0.56
N CYS A 24 12.19 2.01 -0.65
CA CYS A 24 13.13 2.48 -1.66
C CYS A 24 12.61 2.24 -3.09
N HIS A 25 12.10 1.04 -3.36
CA HIS A 25 11.53 0.69 -4.67
C HIS A 25 10.40 1.65 -5.07
N ASP A 26 9.50 1.99 -4.15
CA ASP A 26 8.37 2.87 -4.45
C ASP A 26 8.78 4.33 -4.69
N LEU A 27 9.96 4.75 -4.19
CA LEU A 27 10.48 6.11 -4.33
C LEU A 27 11.46 6.30 -5.51
N ILE A 28 12.15 5.25 -5.95
CA ILE A 28 13.16 5.36 -7.03
C ILE A 28 12.59 6.01 -8.29
N SER A 29 11.42 5.59 -8.74
CA SER A 29 10.83 6.08 -9.98
C SER A 29 10.50 7.59 -9.95
N PRO A 30 9.76 8.13 -8.98
CA PRO A 30 9.47 9.56 -8.94
C PRO A 30 10.73 10.40 -8.67
N VAL A 31 11.69 9.91 -7.87
CA VAL A 31 12.96 10.63 -7.64
C VAL A 31 13.80 10.65 -8.90
N GLY A 32 13.91 9.53 -9.63
CA GLY A 32 14.60 9.48 -10.93
C GLY A 32 13.99 10.43 -11.96
N ALA A 33 12.66 10.54 -12.01
CA ALA A 33 11.99 11.49 -12.89
C ALA A 33 12.29 12.96 -12.54
N ILE A 34 12.52 13.29 -11.26
CA ILE A 34 12.99 14.62 -10.86
C ILE A 34 14.40 14.88 -11.41
N VAL A 35 15.32 13.90 -11.26
CA VAL A 35 16.70 14.00 -11.75
C VAL A 35 16.69 14.21 -13.27
N ASN A 36 15.96 13.38 -14.02
CA ASN A 36 15.85 13.53 -15.48
C ASN A 36 15.31 14.90 -15.90
N GLY A 37 14.32 15.43 -15.16
CA GLY A 37 13.80 16.77 -15.43
C GLY A 37 14.84 17.87 -15.17
N LEU A 38 15.68 17.73 -14.15
CA LEU A 38 16.78 18.67 -13.87
C LEU A 38 17.86 18.60 -14.94
N GLU A 39 18.25 17.41 -15.41
CA GLU A 39 19.20 17.23 -16.51
C GLU A 39 18.74 17.95 -17.79
N VAL A 40 17.44 17.83 -18.13
CA VAL A 40 16.86 18.59 -19.26
C VAL A 40 17.00 20.10 -19.06
N LEU A 41 16.83 20.60 -17.84
CA LEU A 41 16.96 22.05 -17.55
C LEU A 41 18.41 22.54 -17.65
N ASP A 42 19.38 21.70 -17.32
CA ASP A 42 20.81 22.03 -17.37
C ASP A 42 21.35 22.10 -18.81
N ASP A 43 20.74 21.38 -19.75
CA ASP A 43 21.10 21.35 -21.18
C ASP A 43 20.63 22.58 -21.99
N ASN A 44 20.24 23.67 -21.34
CA ASN A 44 19.76 24.88 -21.96
C ASN A 44 18.58 24.67 -22.95
N PRO A 45 17.48 24.07 -22.51
CA PRO A 45 16.40 23.60 -23.35
C PRO A 45 15.61 24.74 -24.00
N LYS A 46 14.90 24.42 -25.08
CA LYS A 46 13.89 25.31 -25.65
C LYS A 46 12.79 25.64 -24.61
N PRO A 47 12.09 26.77 -24.75
CA PRO A 47 11.04 27.14 -23.78
C PRO A 47 10.01 26.06 -23.53
N GLU A 48 9.59 25.30 -24.57
CA GLU A 48 8.61 24.22 -24.48
C GLU A 48 9.14 23.04 -23.64
N ASP A 49 10.39 22.62 -23.90
CA ASP A 49 11.05 21.53 -23.17
C ASP A 49 11.29 21.92 -21.70
N ARG A 50 11.60 23.21 -21.46
CA ARG A 50 11.76 23.76 -20.12
C ARG A 50 10.46 23.68 -19.32
N GLU A 51 9.32 24.05 -19.92
CA GLU A 51 8.02 23.98 -19.27
C GLU A 51 7.63 22.53 -18.95
N PHE A 52 7.84 21.63 -19.91
CA PHE A 52 7.63 20.22 -19.72
C PHE A 52 8.48 19.64 -18.57
N ALA A 53 9.79 19.97 -18.54
CA ALA A 53 10.69 19.52 -17.48
C ALA A 53 10.26 20.01 -16.10
N LEU A 54 9.86 21.28 -15.99
CA LEU A 54 9.37 21.85 -14.74
C LEU A 54 8.06 21.18 -14.27
N ASP A 55 7.14 20.87 -15.19
CA ASP A 55 5.91 20.15 -14.86
C ASP A 55 6.17 18.71 -14.40
N LEU A 56 7.10 18.01 -15.10
CA LEU A 56 7.57 16.69 -14.69
C LEU A 56 8.15 16.71 -13.29
N ILE A 57 9.04 17.64 -12.98
CA ILE A 57 9.65 17.80 -11.65
C ILE A 57 8.57 18.01 -10.59
N ARG A 58 7.64 18.95 -10.82
CA ARG A 58 6.57 19.28 -9.85
C ARG A 58 5.67 18.08 -9.58
N LYS A 59 5.23 17.35 -10.62
CA LYS A 59 4.39 16.15 -10.48
C LYS A 59 5.12 15.05 -9.74
N SER A 60 6.38 14.80 -10.11
CA SER A 60 7.20 13.75 -9.52
C SER A 60 7.54 14.03 -8.05
N ALA A 61 7.82 15.31 -7.70
CA ALA A 61 8.05 15.70 -6.31
C ALA A 61 6.80 15.52 -5.44
N LYS A 62 5.60 15.86 -5.95
CA LYS A 62 4.34 15.60 -5.26
C LYS A 62 4.12 14.11 -5.05
N THR A 63 4.36 13.30 -6.08
CA THR A 63 4.23 11.84 -6.01
C THR A 63 5.20 11.24 -4.99
N ALA A 64 6.48 11.64 -5.02
CA ALA A 64 7.48 11.17 -4.05
C ALA A 64 7.09 11.53 -2.62
N SER A 65 6.63 12.77 -2.38
CA SER A 65 6.18 13.23 -1.07
C SER A 65 4.97 12.41 -0.57
N ALA A 66 3.96 12.20 -1.42
CA ALA A 66 2.77 11.43 -1.06
C ALA A 66 3.12 9.97 -0.72
N ARG A 67 3.96 9.32 -1.54
CA ARG A 67 4.44 7.96 -1.27
C ARG A 67 5.23 7.85 0.02
N LEU A 68 6.13 8.80 0.29
CA LEU A 68 6.91 8.81 1.53
C LEU A 68 6.03 9.00 2.77
N GLN A 69 5.04 9.90 2.71
CA GLN A 69 4.08 10.11 3.79
C GLN A 69 3.23 8.85 4.04
N PHE A 70 2.77 8.22 2.97
CA PHE A 70 2.05 6.94 3.06
C PHE A 70 2.92 5.86 3.70
N CYS A 71 4.15 5.63 3.21
CA CYS A 71 5.06 4.63 3.76
C CYS A 71 5.38 4.89 5.24
N ARG A 72 5.55 6.15 5.65
CA ARG A 72 5.75 6.53 7.04
C ARG A 72 4.59 6.09 7.94
N LEU A 73 3.36 6.19 7.45
CA LEU A 73 2.18 5.78 8.20
C LEU A 73 1.96 4.26 8.12
N ALA A 74 2.05 3.67 6.92
CA ALA A 74 1.75 2.27 6.67
C ALA A 74 2.79 1.30 7.26
N PHE A 75 4.08 1.67 7.22
CA PHE A 75 5.19 0.80 7.65
C PHE A 75 5.93 1.34 8.88
N GLY A 76 5.99 2.66 9.06
CA GLY A 76 6.81 3.29 10.08
C GLY A 76 6.31 3.08 11.51
N ALA A 77 7.19 3.39 12.48
CA ALA A 77 6.88 3.38 13.90
C ALA A 77 6.17 4.68 14.37
N ALA A 78 5.42 5.35 13.47
CA ALA A 78 4.82 6.64 13.76
C ALA A 78 3.99 6.63 15.06
N GLY A 79 4.31 7.54 15.98
CA GLY A 79 3.64 7.70 17.27
C GLY A 79 4.13 6.76 18.38
N SER A 80 3.82 7.11 19.61
CA SER A 80 4.08 6.30 20.81
C SER A 80 3.18 5.05 20.86
N ALA A 81 3.48 4.15 21.80
CA ALA A 81 2.56 3.06 22.13
C ALA A 81 1.20 3.64 22.53
N GLY A 82 0.10 3.10 21.98
CA GLY A 82 -1.26 3.60 22.21
C GLY A 82 -1.68 4.81 21.35
N ALA A 83 -0.84 5.29 20.43
CA ALA A 83 -1.23 6.37 19.53
C ALA A 83 -2.45 6.00 18.67
N GLN A 84 -3.37 6.95 18.57
CA GLN A 84 -4.54 6.87 17.69
C GLN A 84 -4.33 7.76 16.46
N ILE A 85 -4.97 7.42 15.36
CA ILE A 85 -4.88 8.12 14.08
C ILE A 85 -6.30 8.43 13.60
N ASP A 86 -6.51 9.66 13.15
CA ASP A 86 -7.77 10.08 12.54
C ASP A 86 -7.96 9.40 11.17
N LEU A 87 -9.15 8.84 10.94
CA LEU A 87 -9.47 8.18 9.68
C LEU A 87 -9.55 9.13 8.49
N GLY A 88 -9.79 10.43 8.73
CA GLY A 88 -9.71 11.47 7.70
C GLY A 88 -8.26 11.72 7.25
N ASP A 89 -7.31 11.71 8.19
CA ASP A 89 -5.88 11.78 7.85
C ASP A 89 -5.44 10.53 7.08
N ALA A 90 -5.90 9.36 7.51
CA ALA A 90 -5.63 8.11 6.81
C ALA A 90 -6.20 8.12 5.37
N LEU A 91 -7.40 8.65 5.16
CA LEU A 91 -7.99 8.83 3.83
C LEU A 91 -7.15 9.77 2.95
N ASN A 92 -6.71 10.91 3.49
CA ASN A 92 -5.87 11.86 2.74
C ASN A 92 -4.55 11.22 2.31
N MET A 93 -3.91 10.43 3.19
CA MET A 93 -2.70 9.68 2.87
C MET A 93 -2.96 8.60 1.82
N ALA A 94 -4.07 7.86 1.94
CA ALA A 94 -4.44 6.83 0.98
C ALA A 94 -4.72 7.42 -0.41
N ARG A 95 -5.47 8.52 -0.50
CA ARG A 95 -5.73 9.22 -1.76
C ARG A 95 -4.45 9.70 -2.43
N GLY A 96 -3.58 10.35 -1.68
CA GLY A 96 -2.30 10.83 -2.21
C GLY A 96 -1.40 9.73 -2.77
N HIS A 97 -1.54 8.50 -2.29
CA HIS A 97 -0.76 7.34 -2.75
C HIS A 97 -1.42 6.57 -3.90
N ILE A 98 -2.75 6.42 -3.85
CA ILE A 98 -3.52 5.48 -4.70
C ILE A 98 -4.18 6.19 -5.88
N GLU A 99 -4.69 7.43 -5.69
CA GLU A 99 -5.40 8.16 -6.73
C GLU A 99 -4.42 8.80 -7.72
N ASP A 100 -3.94 7.98 -8.66
CA ASP A 100 -2.97 8.32 -9.72
C ASP A 100 -3.62 8.63 -11.08
N GLY A 101 -4.94 8.82 -11.08
CA GLY A 101 -5.75 9.01 -12.28
C GLY A 101 -6.31 7.71 -12.87
N LYS A 102 -5.90 6.53 -12.36
CA LYS A 102 -6.44 5.23 -12.76
C LYS A 102 -7.32 4.61 -11.69
N CYS A 103 -7.01 4.87 -10.43
CA CYS A 103 -7.75 4.36 -9.28
C CYS A 103 -8.42 5.51 -8.52
N THR A 104 -9.59 5.24 -7.94
CA THR A 104 -10.30 6.14 -7.02
C THR A 104 -10.72 5.41 -5.77
N ILE A 105 -10.92 6.15 -4.67
CA ILE A 105 -11.33 5.59 -3.37
C ILE A 105 -12.72 6.12 -3.02
N THR A 106 -13.67 5.20 -2.83
CA THR A 106 -14.94 5.45 -2.15
C THR A 106 -14.78 5.08 -0.69
N TRP A 107 -14.98 6.04 0.21
CA TRP A 107 -14.70 5.88 1.63
C TRP A 107 -15.97 6.01 2.46
N ASN A 108 -16.44 4.91 3.01
CA ASN A 108 -17.66 4.82 3.79
C ASN A 108 -17.39 4.72 5.31
N LEU A 109 -16.14 4.93 5.74
CA LEU A 109 -15.81 4.93 7.15
C LEU A 109 -16.20 6.26 7.80
N PRO A 110 -16.68 6.25 9.07
CA PRO A 110 -16.94 7.45 9.82
C PRO A 110 -15.64 8.20 10.18
N ARG A 111 -15.76 9.47 10.55
CA ARG A 111 -14.65 10.19 11.18
C ARG A 111 -14.47 9.70 12.60
N LEU A 112 -13.37 9.01 12.85
CA LEU A 112 -13.08 8.35 14.12
C LEU A 112 -11.56 8.26 14.30
N LEU A 113 -11.11 8.34 15.54
CA LEU A 113 -9.76 8.00 15.93
C LEU A 113 -9.68 6.48 16.16
N LEU A 114 -8.74 5.80 15.51
CA LEU A 114 -8.52 4.37 15.70
C LEU A 114 -7.07 4.08 16.15
N PRO A 115 -6.88 2.95 16.86
CA PRO A 115 -5.56 2.48 17.20
C PRO A 115 -4.66 2.39 15.97
N LYS A 116 -3.44 2.87 16.08
CA LYS A 116 -2.46 2.98 15.00
C LYS A 116 -2.33 1.71 14.15
N ASN A 117 -2.27 0.53 14.76
CA ASN A 117 -2.11 -0.72 14.03
C ASN A 117 -3.33 -1.06 13.16
N ARG A 118 -4.54 -0.67 13.58
CA ARG A 118 -5.75 -0.83 12.75
C ARG A 118 -5.70 0.07 11.51
N VAL A 119 -5.25 1.31 11.66
CA VAL A 119 -5.08 2.22 10.52
C VAL A 119 -3.98 1.74 9.59
N LYS A 120 -2.86 1.26 10.12
CA LYS A 120 -1.80 0.62 9.31
C LYS A 120 -2.33 -0.59 8.53
N LEU A 121 -3.11 -1.44 9.19
CA LEU A 121 -3.75 -2.59 8.54
C LEU A 121 -4.61 -2.15 7.36
N LEU A 122 -5.50 -1.18 7.57
CA LEU A 122 -6.36 -0.64 6.52
C LEU A 122 -5.57 -0.10 5.33
N LEU A 123 -4.51 0.69 5.57
CA LEU A 123 -3.67 1.24 4.50
C LEU A 123 -2.98 0.13 3.70
N ASN A 124 -2.51 -0.92 4.36
CA ASN A 124 -1.89 -2.06 3.69
C ASN A 124 -2.93 -2.90 2.93
N MET A 125 -4.15 -3.06 3.45
CA MET A 125 -5.26 -3.70 2.73
C MET A 125 -5.61 -2.95 1.43
N LEU A 126 -5.61 -1.62 1.46
CA LEU A 126 -5.84 -0.79 0.27
C LEU A 126 -4.80 -1.03 -0.82
N VAL A 127 -3.51 -1.15 -0.47
CA VAL A 127 -2.46 -1.43 -1.45
C VAL A 127 -2.59 -2.84 -2.03
N ILE A 128 -2.97 -3.84 -1.22
CA ILE A 128 -3.27 -5.19 -1.72
C ILE A 128 -4.46 -5.13 -2.69
N ALA A 129 -5.54 -4.45 -2.31
CA ALA A 129 -6.72 -4.30 -3.15
C ALA A 129 -6.41 -3.61 -4.50
N GLN A 130 -5.58 -2.56 -4.49
CA GLN A 130 -5.13 -1.88 -5.72
C GLN A 130 -4.39 -2.84 -6.68
N GLN A 131 -3.58 -3.76 -6.17
CA GLN A 131 -2.86 -4.73 -6.99
C GLN A 131 -3.80 -5.73 -7.71
N THR A 132 -5.02 -5.89 -7.22
CA THR A 132 -6.02 -6.78 -7.86
C THR A 132 -6.72 -6.17 -9.07
N ILE A 133 -6.59 -4.84 -9.26
CA ILE A 133 -7.17 -4.07 -10.37
C ILE A 133 -6.08 -3.37 -11.21
N PRO A 134 -5.24 -4.11 -11.93
CA PRO A 134 -4.03 -3.58 -12.59
C PRO A 134 -4.31 -2.53 -13.67
N ARG A 135 -5.54 -2.46 -14.17
CA ARG A 135 -5.99 -1.45 -15.14
C ARG A 135 -6.69 -0.25 -14.52
N GLY A 136 -6.71 -0.19 -13.17
CA GLY A 136 -7.42 0.82 -12.42
C GLY A 136 -8.87 0.44 -12.13
N GLY A 137 -9.57 1.32 -11.42
CA GLY A 137 -10.94 1.13 -11.00
C GLY A 137 -11.25 1.82 -9.67
N VAL A 138 -12.19 1.28 -8.93
CA VAL A 138 -12.68 1.85 -7.66
C VAL A 138 -12.34 0.92 -6.51
N LEU A 139 -11.78 1.49 -5.46
CA LEU A 139 -11.59 0.85 -4.16
C LEU A 139 -12.67 1.37 -3.20
N THR A 140 -13.62 0.52 -2.83
CA THR A 140 -14.66 0.86 -1.85
C THR A 140 -14.26 0.35 -0.48
N VAL A 141 -14.23 1.24 0.49
CA VAL A 141 -13.84 0.95 1.89
C VAL A 141 -15.07 1.03 2.77
N ASP A 142 -15.43 -0.09 3.36
CA ASP A 142 -16.58 -0.23 4.24
C ASP A 142 -16.15 -0.65 5.66
N PRO A 143 -16.86 -0.21 6.71
CA PRO A 143 -16.63 -0.69 8.06
C PRO A 143 -17.23 -2.09 8.26
N ILE A 144 -16.60 -2.87 9.14
CA ILE A 144 -17.16 -4.08 9.73
C ILE A 144 -17.21 -3.87 11.24
N GLY A 145 -18.40 -3.83 11.82
CA GLY A 145 -18.58 -3.46 13.22
C GLY A 145 -18.44 -1.95 13.47
N GLU A 146 -18.31 -1.57 14.73
CA GLU A 146 -18.34 -0.17 15.19
C GLU A 146 -17.26 0.11 16.25
N GLY A 147 -17.01 1.40 16.51
CA GLY A 147 -16.10 1.88 17.55
C GLY A 147 -14.63 1.47 17.35
N ASP A 148 -13.90 1.35 18.44
CA ASP A 148 -12.46 1.05 18.45
C ASP A 148 -12.13 -0.36 17.93
N GLN A 149 -13.11 -1.25 17.90
CA GLN A 149 -12.99 -2.62 17.40
C GLN A 149 -13.35 -2.75 15.92
N MET A 150 -13.69 -1.63 15.27
CA MET A 150 -14.01 -1.61 13.84
C MET A 150 -12.94 -2.33 13.02
N ALA A 151 -13.38 -3.26 12.21
CA ALA A 151 -12.62 -3.95 11.19
C ALA A 151 -12.98 -3.40 9.80
N PHE A 152 -12.41 -3.92 8.72
CA PHE A 152 -12.50 -3.28 7.42
C PHE A 152 -12.77 -4.26 6.30
N ARG A 153 -13.54 -3.81 5.33
CA ARG A 153 -13.71 -4.44 4.04
C ARG A 153 -13.27 -3.46 2.95
N VAL A 154 -12.39 -3.90 2.06
CA VAL A 154 -11.95 -3.14 0.89
C VAL A 154 -12.33 -3.95 -0.35
N ALA A 155 -13.28 -3.45 -1.14
CA ALA A 155 -13.68 -4.05 -2.39
C ALA A 155 -13.02 -3.31 -3.56
N ALA A 156 -12.30 -4.04 -4.41
CA ALA A 156 -11.66 -3.54 -5.61
C ALA A 156 -12.48 -3.96 -6.83
N THR A 157 -13.04 -2.99 -7.54
CA THR A 157 -13.83 -3.21 -8.76
C THR A 157 -13.15 -2.50 -9.93
N GLY A 158 -12.88 -3.22 -10.99
CA GLY A 158 -12.20 -2.67 -12.15
C GLY A 158 -12.13 -3.68 -13.30
N LEU A 159 -11.74 -3.18 -14.48
CA LEU A 159 -11.60 -4.03 -15.65
C LEU A 159 -10.49 -5.08 -15.44
N ASN A 160 -10.82 -6.35 -15.61
CA ASN A 160 -9.93 -7.48 -15.35
C ASN A 160 -9.45 -7.56 -13.89
N ALA A 161 -10.32 -7.26 -12.94
CA ALA A 161 -10.06 -7.56 -11.54
C ALA A 161 -9.72 -9.06 -11.39
N ARG A 162 -8.62 -9.36 -10.71
CA ARG A 162 -8.15 -10.74 -10.55
C ARG A 162 -7.61 -10.97 -9.14
N LEU A 163 -7.84 -12.17 -8.64
CA LEU A 163 -7.31 -12.63 -7.39
C LEU A 163 -5.91 -13.22 -7.61
N PRO A 164 -4.81 -12.57 -7.18
CA PRO A 164 -3.48 -13.16 -7.26
C PRO A 164 -3.34 -14.23 -6.16
N GLN A 165 -3.23 -15.50 -6.56
CA GLN A 165 -3.21 -16.63 -5.62
C GLN A 165 -2.05 -16.56 -4.64
N ASN A 166 -0.86 -16.16 -5.10
CA ASN A 166 0.32 -15.97 -4.25
C ASN A 166 0.09 -14.93 -3.14
N ILE A 167 -0.66 -13.85 -3.42
CA ILE A 167 -1.02 -12.85 -2.41
C ILE A 167 -2.03 -13.41 -1.44
N ALA A 168 -3.05 -14.13 -1.93
CA ALA A 168 -4.05 -14.78 -1.08
C ALA A 168 -3.41 -15.79 -0.11
N ASP A 169 -2.47 -16.60 -0.59
CA ASP A 169 -1.74 -17.58 0.21
C ASP A 169 -0.87 -16.92 1.29
N LEU A 170 -0.18 -15.82 0.97
CA LEU A 170 0.62 -15.05 1.92
C LEU A 170 -0.23 -14.38 3.00
N VAL A 171 -1.35 -13.80 2.61
CA VAL A 171 -2.28 -13.13 3.53
C VAL A 171 -2.95 -14.13 4.46
N SER A 172 -3.35 -15.32 3.96
CA SER A 172 -3.98 -16.38 4.75
C SER A 172 -2.99 -17.18 5.59
N GLY A 173 -1.69 -17.12 5.26
CA GLY A 173 -0.66 -17.94 5.90
C GLY A 173 -0.68 -19.41 5.50
N SER A 174 -1.40 -19.78 4.41
CA SER A 174 -1.51 -21.17 3.94
C SER A 174 -0.22 -21.68 3.28
N GLN A 175 0.64 -20.81 2.80
CA GLN A 175 1.99 -21.12 2.35
C GLN A 175 2.96 -20.08 2.87
N SER A 176 4.19 -20.50 3.16
CA SER A 176 5.34 -19.62 3.41
C SER A 176 6.33 -19.79 2.25
N PRO A 177 6.05 -19.22 1.05
CA PRO A 177 7.11 -19.08 0.05
C PRO A 177 8.14 -18.11 0.61
N GLY A 178 9.38 -18.19 0.14
CA GLY A 178 10.40 -17.21 0.50
C GLY A 178 9.86 -15.80 0.32
N VAL A 179 9.86 -15.01 1.39
CA VAL A 179 9.33 -13.64 1.36
C VAL A 179 10.40 -12.77 0.73
N ASP A 180 10.17 -12.33 -0.50
CA ASP A 180 10.99 -11.34 -1.19
C ASP A 180 10.41 -9.92 -1.03
N ALA A 181 11.04 -8.94 -1.64
CA ALA A 181 10.59 -7.55 -1.60
C ALA A 181 9.18 -7.32 -2.19
N HIS A 182 8.68 -8.23 -3.05
CA HIS A 182 7.33 -8.16 -3.61
C HIS A 182 6.31 -8.82 -2.69
N ALA A 183 6.71 -9.89 -2.02
CA ALA A 183 5.88 -10.67 -1.10
C ALA A 183 5.78 -10.06 0.30
N ILE A 184 6.67 -9.11 0.64
CA ILE A 184 6.76 -8.55 2.00
C ILE A 184 5.49 -7.85 2.44
N GLN A 185 4.78 -7.15 1.55
CA GLN A 185 3.62 -6.38 1.95
C GLN A 185 2.42 -7.24 2.32
N PRO A 186 1.99 -8.26 1.55
CA PRO A 186 0.97 -9.21 2.00
C PRO A 186 1.33 -9.90 3.32
N TYR A 187 2.59 -10.30 3.48
CA TYR A 187 3.10 -10.90 4.70
C TYR A 187 2.99 -9.94 5.90
N TYR A 188 3.45 -8.70 5.74
CA TYR A 188 3.36 -7.67 6.77
C TYR A 188 1.91 -7.32 7.12
N THR A 189 1.01 -7.32 6.14
CA THR A 189 -0.43 -7.09 6.35
C THR A 189 -1.02 -8.17 7.25
N ARG A 190 -0.62 -9.43 7.07
CA ARG A 190 -1.01 -10.53 7.96
C ARG A 190 -0.53 -10.29 9.40
N LEU A 191 0.75 -9.94 9.59
CA LEU A 191 1.29 -9.65 10.92
C LEU A 191 0.57 -8.49 11.62
N LEU A 192 0.19 -7.45 10.87
CA LEU A 192 -0.63 -6.34 11.39
C LEU A 192 -2.00 -6.82 11.83
N ALA A 193 -2.68 -7.66 11.04
CA ALA A 193 -3.97 -8.21 11.40
C ALA A 193 -3.88 -9.04 12.68
N GLU A 194 -2.92 -9.95 12.76
CA GLU A 194 -2.64 -10.76 13.96
C GLU A 194 -2.42 -9.86 15.19
N SER A 195 -1.66 -8.77 15.05
CA SER A 195 -1.44 -7.80 16.14
C SER A 195 -2.69 -7.03 16.57
N CYS A 196 -3.73 -7.02 15.72
CA CYS A 196 -5.04 -6.44 15.99
C CYS A 196 -6.09 -7.47 16.44
N GLY A 197 -5.71 -8.75 16.57
CA GLY A 197 -6.64 -9.86 16.86
C GLY A 197 -7.59 -10.18 15.69
N LEU A 198 -7.19 -9.84 14.47
CA LEU A 198 -7.96 -10.02 13.24
C LEU A 198 -7.27 -11.01 12.29
N LYS A 199 -8.07 -11.52 11.34
CA LYS A 199 -7.56 -12.29 10.19
C LYS A 199 -7.90 -11.57 8.90
N VAL A 200 -6.93 -11.49 7.97
CA VAL A 200 -7.18 -10.95 6.63
C VAL A 200 -7.53 -12.10 5.68
N THR A 201 -8.54 -11.87 4.87
CA THR A 201 -8.95 -12.77 3.79
C THR A 201 -8.95 -12.01 2.47
N LEU A 202 -8.65 -12.72 1.38
CA LEU A 202 -8.71 -12.19 0.01
C LEU A 202 -9.56 -13.15 -0.83
N ARG A 203 -10.66 -12.66 -1.41
CA ARG A 203 -11.61 -13.48 -2.16
C ARG A 203 -12.26 -12.72 -3.31
N SER A 204 -12.76 -13.44 -4.31
CA SER A 204 -13.60 -12.86 -5.35
C SER A 204 -15.07 -12.83 -4.89
N GLU A 205 -15.74 -11.70 -5.12
CA GLU A 205 -17.17 -11.51 -4.91
C GLU A 205 -17.78 -10.88 -6.17
N GLY A 206 -18.37 -11.71 -7.04
CA GLY A 206 -18.85 -11.28 -8.35
C GLY A 206 -17.68 -10.72 -9.19
N GLU A 207 -17.79 -9.47 -9.64
CA GLU A 207 -16.76 -8.78 -10.42
C GLU A 207 -15.70 -8.07 -9.54
N ALA A 208 -15.87 -8.07 -8.24
CA ALA A 208 -14.95 -7.44 -7.29
C ALA A 208 -13.99 -8.46 -6.67
N VAL A 209 -12.80 -8.00 -6.31
CA VAL A 209 -11.91 -8.69 -5.39
C VAL A 209 -12.00 -7.98 -4.04
N VAL A 210 -12.24 -8.74 -2.99
CA VAL A 210 -12.45 -8.20 -1.64
C VAL A 210 -11.32 -8.62 -0.73
N VAL A 211 -10.71 -7.64 -0.09
CA VAL A 211 -9.79 -7.80 1.04
C VAL A 211 -10.59 -7.46 2.31
N ALA A 212 -10.76 -8.40 3.20
CA ALA A 212 -11.49 -8.18 4.45
C ALA A 212 -10.64 -8.60 5.66
N ALA A 213 -10.68 -7.78 6.70
CA ALA A 213 -10.13 -8.11 8.02
C ALA A 213 -11.29 -8.31 9.00
N SER A 214 -11.34 -9.43 9.69
CA SER A 214 -12.39 -9.76 10.68
C SER A 214 -11.86 -10.74 11.73
#